data_3562c341414e3625f5cfab3404261db1
#
_entry.id   3562c341414e3625f5cfab3404261db1
#
_cell.length_a   1.000
_cell.length_b   1.000
_cell.length_c   1.000
_cell.angle_alpha   90.00
_cell.angle_beta   90.00
_cell.angle_gamma   90.00
#
_symmetry.space_group_name_H-M   'P 1'
#
loop_
_entity.id
_entity.type
_entity.pdbx_description
1 polymer ?
#
loop_
_entity_poly.entity_id
_entity_poly.type
_entity_poly.pdbx_seq_one_letter_code
_entity_poly.pdbx_strand_id
1 'polypeptide(L)'
;MAFGKNGIQALIIENALPEIEEEANDLLAKLTNNSTRISIASLRDLKSGRMKETLDIKISDELATRDYEMYSGGEAFRIDFSLRIALSKLLTRRAGTKLRTLVMDEGFGTQDEEGIDNLVQAIQSISDDFDKILVITHLESLKNSFPVRIEVTKLPEIGSQFEIIKN
;
A
#
# COMPACT_ATOMS: atom_id res chain seq x y z
N MET A 1 -9.89 -25.16 23.71
CA MET A 1 -11.11 -24.62 23.05
C MET A 1 -10.71 -24.07 21.67
N ALA A 2 -10.82 -24.87 20.62
CA ALA A 2 -10.37 -24.52 19.26
C ALA A 2 -11.28 -23.47 18.55
N PHE A 3 -12.50 -23.28 19.01
CA PHE A 3 -13.50 -22.41 18.39
C PHE A 3 -13.75 -21.07 19.13
N GLY A 4 -12.87 -20.69 20.07
CA GLY A 4 -12.94 -19.37 20.71
C GLY A 4 -12.50 -18.23 19.76
N LYS A 5 -12.89 -16.97 20.08
CA LYS A 5 -12.49 -15.77 19.30
C LYS A 5 -10.98 -15.65 19.01
N ASN A 6 -10.14 -16.34 19.80
CA ASN A 6 -8.69 -16.33 19.73
C ASN A 6 -8.09 -17.65 19.23
N GLY A 7 -8.87 -18.51 18.59
CA GLY A 7 -8.41 -19.82 18.12
C GLY A 7 -8.11 -19.81 16.61
N ILE A 8 -9.07 -20.27 15.80
CA ILE A 8 -8.88 -20.44 14.36
C ILE A 8 -8.61 -19.10 13.66
N GLN A 9 -9.27 -18.00 14.07
CA GLN A 9 -9.06 -16.68 13.44
C GLN A 9 -7.62 -16.18 13.63
N ALA A 10 -7.07 -16.32 14.83
CA ALA A 10 -5.69 -15.95 15.11
C ALA A 10 -4.69 -16.78 14.30
N LEU A 11 -4.89 -18.08 14.20
CA LEU A 11 -4.05 -18.95 13.38
C LEU A 11 -4.11 -18.60 11.89
N ILE A 12 -5.28 -18.21 11.37
CA ILE A 12 -5.42 -17.76 9.97
C ILE A 12 -4.63 -16.47 9.74
N ILE A 13 -4.70 -15.52 10.68
CA ILE A 13 -3.96 -14.27 10.62
C ILE A 13 -2.45 -14.56 10.73
N GLU A 14 -2.00 -15.30 11.75
CA GLU A 14 -0.59 -15.64 11.93
C GLU A 14 0.03 -16.31 10.68
N ASN A 15 -0.71 -17.20 10.03
CA ASN A 15 -0.28 -17.83 8.78
C ASN A 15 -0.27 -16.88 7.57
N ALA A 16 -0.97 -15.75 7.64
CA ALA A 16 -1.01 -14.76 6.59
C ALA A 16 0.09 -13.69 6.71
N LEU A 17 0.59 -13.44 7.93
CA LEU A 17 1.54 -12.36 8.20
C LEU A 17 2.83 -12.48 7.38
N PRO A 18 3.48 -13.64 7.26
CA PRO A 18 4.71 -13.77 6.45
C PRO A 18 4.48 -13.42 4.98
N GLU A 19 3.34 -13.82 4.41
CA GLU A 19 3.00 -13.54 3.01
C GLU A 19 2.74 -12.04 2.80
N ILE A 20 2.05 -11.39 3.74
CA ILE A 20 1.83 -9.94 3.71
C ILE A 20 3.15 -9.19 3.85
N GLU A 21 4.00 -9.62 4.78
CA GLU A 21 5.31 -9.01 5.03
C GLU A 21 6.22 -9.10 3.79
N GLU A 22 6.30 -10.26 3.16
CA GLU A 22 7.09 -10.49 1.95
C GLU A 22 6.60 -9.60 0.79
N GLU A 23 5.31 -9.65 0.45
CA GLU A 23 4.73 -8.85 -0.64
C GLU A 23 4.84 -7.34 -0.37
N ALA A 24 4.65 -6.91 0.90
CA ALA A 24 4.80 -5.50 1.25
C ALA A 24 6.25 -5.03 1.12
N ASN A 25 7.21 -5.86 1.54
CA ASN A 25 8.63 -5.53 1.44
C ASN A 25 9.12 -5.50 -0.01
N ASP A 26 8.63 -6.38 -0.88
CA ASP A 26 8.97 -6.37 -2.31
C ASP A 26 8.55 -5.05 -2.99
N LEU A 27 7.40 -4.52 -2.61
CA LEU A 27 6.92 -3.24 -3.14
C LEU A 27 7.62 -2.06 -2.46
N LEU A 28 7.80 -2.12 -1.13
CA LEU A 28 8.46 -1.07 -0.36
C LEU A 28 9.92 -0.88 -0.78
N ALA A 29 10.61 -1.96 -1.11
CA ALA A 29 11.98 -1.92 -1.62
C ALA A 29 12.10 -1.05 -2.88
N LYS A 30 11.13 -1.12 -3.79
CA LYS A 30 11.08 -0.27 -5.00
C LYS A 30 10.78 1.18 -4.66
N LEU A 31 9.91 1.42 -3.67
CA LEU A 31 9.51 2.77 -3.25
C LEU A 31 10.60 3.51 -2.45
N THR A 32 11.55 2.78 -1.89
CA THR A 32 12.54 3.32 -0.95
C THR A 32 13.99 2.98 -1.34
N ASN A 33 14.22 2.51 -2.57
CA ASN A 33 15.53 2.07 -3.03
C ASN A 33 16.21 1.08 -2.06
N ASN A 34 15.42 0.13 -1.52
CA ASN A 34 15.82 -0.88 -0.53
C ASN A 34 16.26 -0.31 0.83
N SER A 35 15.99 0.96 1.14
CA SER A 35 16.42 1.57 2.41
C SER A 35 15.50 1.26 3.59
N THR A 36 14.28 0.74 3.34
CA THR A 36 13.27 0.55 4.38
C THR A 36 12.67 -0.85 4.31
N ARG A 37 12.42 -1.45 5.46
CA ARG A 37 11.83 -2.78 5.58
C ARG A 37 10.78 -2.84 6.70
N ILE A 38 9.67 -3.52 6.43
CA ILE A 38 8.60 -3.82 7.38
C ILE A 38 8.85 -5.18 8.02
N SER A 39 8.59 -5.30 9.33
CA SER A 39 8.46 -6.56 10.03
C SER A 39 7.17 -6.57 10.83
N ILE A 40 6.38 -7.64 10.71
CA ILE A 40 5.09 -7.78 11.34
C ILE A 40 5.16 -8.91 12.38
N ALA A 41 5.03 -8.57 13.66
CA ALA A 41 5.05 -9.53 14.74
C ALA A 41 3.67 -9.66 15.39
N SER A 42 3.28 -10.90 15.71
CA SER A 42 2.14 -11.16 16.58
C SER A 42 2.64 -11.21 18.02
N LEU A 43 2.22 -10.23 18.82
CA LEU A 43 2.56 -10.19 20.26
C LEU A 43 1.44 -10.84 21.08
N ARG A 44 1.81 -11.81 21.90
CA ARG A 44 0.93 -12.37 22.92
C ARG A 44 1.29 -11.79 24.27
N ASP A 45 0.45 -10.93 24.82
CA ASP A 45 0.70 -10.36 26.13
C ASP A 45 0.38 -11.39 27.24
N LEU A 46 1.45 -11.89 27.89
CA LEU A 46 1.35 -12.91 28.96
C LEU A 46 1.24 -12.32 30.36
N LYS A 47 1.29 -10.98 30.53
CA LYS A 47 1.44 -10.34 31.84
C LYS A 47 0.18 -10.30 32.70
N SER A 48 -1.01 -10.57 32.14
CA SER A 48 -2.27 -10.44 32.89
C SER A 48 -3.15 -11.71 32.90
N GLY A 49 -2.66 -12.84 32.41
CA GLY A 49 -3.46 -14.08 32.30
C GLY A 49 -4.58 -14.02 31.27
N ARG A 50 -4.75 -12.90 30.58
CA ARG A 50 -5.64 -12.76 29.42
C ARG A 50 -4.79 -12.59 28.17
N MET A 51 -4.86 -13.55 27.24
CA MET A 51 -4.23 -13.41 25.94
C MET A 51 -4.90 -12.24 25.19
N LYS A 52 -4.17 -11.17 24.99
CA LYS A 52 -4.50 -10.14 24.03
C LYS A 52 -3.50 -10.28 22.88
N GLU A 53 -3.97 -10.78 21.75
CA GLU A 53 -3.18 -10.79 20.53
C GLU A 53 -3.20 -9.38 19.93
N THR A 54 -2.02 -8.80 19.75
CA THR A 54 -1.83 -7.52 19.07
C THR A 54 -0.83 -7.73 17.95
N LEU A 55 -1.07 -7.07 16.81
CA LEU A 55 -0.09 -6.96 15.74
C LEU A 55 0.81 -5.77 16.03
N ASP A 56 2.11 -6.00 15.98
CA ASP A 56 3.13 -4.98 16.12
C ASP A 56 3.85 -4.82 14.78
N ILE A 57 3.81 -3.62 14.22
CA ILE A 57 4.45 -3.30 12.95
C ILE A 57 5.71 -2.49 13.25
N LYS A 58 6.85 -3.10 12.98
CA LYS A 58 8.17 -2.48 13.12
C LYS A 58 8.71 -2.12 11.74
N ILE A 59 9.25 -0.94 11.64
CA ILE A 59 9.88 -0.46 10.41
C ILE A 59 11.36 -0.29 10.69
N SER A 60 12.19 -0.91 9.86
CA SER A 60 13.65 -0.79 9.91
C SER A 60 14.13 0.02 8.71
N ASP A 61 14.93 1.01 8.96
CA ASP A 61 15.69 1.77 7.96
C ASP A 61 17.21 1.65 8.22
N GLU A 62 18.01 2.39 7.47
CA GLU A 62 19.47 2.38 7.60
C GLU A 62 19.96 2.83 8.98
N LEU A 63 19.15 3.55 9.73
CA LEU A 63 19.53 4.15 11.02
C LEU A 63 19.08 3.30 12.21
N ALA A 64 17.84 2.79 12.19
CA ALA A 64 17.26 2.09 13.33
C ALA A 64 15.97 1.33 12.96
N THR A 65 15.51 0.51 13.91
CA THR A 65 14.14 -0.02 13.90
C THR A 65 13.27 0.88 14.76
N ARG A 66 12.16 1.39 14.19
CA ARG A 66 11.25 2.34 14.84
C ARG A 66 9.81 1.89 14.68
N ASP A 67 8.94 2.41 15.55
CA ASP A 67 7.51 2.24 15.45
C ASP A 67 6.97 3.07 14.28
N TYR A 68 5.89 2.59 13.65
CA TYR A 68 5.28 3.21 12.47
C TYR A 68 4.96 4.71 12.68
N GLU A 69 4.52 5.09 13.88
CA GLU A 69 4.12 6.46 14.22
C GLU A 69 5.27 7.48 14.19
N MET A 70 6.51 6.99 14.09
CA MET A 70 7.71 7.85 14.06
C MET A 70 8.12 8.30 12.66
N TYR A 71 7.41 7.84 11.63
CA TYR A 71 7.75 8.15 10.24
C TYR A 71 7.02 9.41 9.74
N SER A 72 7.68 10.15 8.86
CA SER A 72 7.10 11.34 8.20
C SER A 72 5.93 10.95 7.28
N GLY A 73 5.08 11.91 6.92
CA GLY A 73 3.92 11.64 6.05
C GLY A 73 4.30 10.99 4.71
N GLY A 74 5.41 11.36 4.11
CA GLY A 74 5.89 10.76 2.87
C GLY A 74 6.37 9.32 3.02
N GLU A 75 7.12 9.05 4.09
CA GLU A 75 7.60 7.70 4.43
C GLU A 75 6.41 6.80 4.83
N ALA A 76 5.51 7.29 5.68
CA ALA A 76 4.32 6.58 6.10
C ALA A 76 3.42 6.23 4.91
N PHE A 77 3.28 7.12 3.93
CA PHE A 77 2.55 6.84 2.69
C PHE A 77 3.12 5.63 1.93
N ARG A 78 4.45 5.54 1.79
CA ARG A 78 5.10 4.41 1.09
C ARG A 78 4.87 3.09 1.82
N ILE A 79 4.94 3.11 3.15
CA ILE A 79 4.66 1.95 4.00
C ILE A 79 3.19 1.51 3.87
N ASP A 80 2.25 2.45 4.01
CA ASP A 80 0.81 2.20 3.89
C ASP A 80 0.44 1.65 2.52
N PHE A 81 0.98 2.26 1.46
CA PHE A 81 0.76 1.81 0.09
C PHE A 81 1.19 0.35 -0.08
N SER A 82 2.40 0.01 0.38
CA SER A 82 2.93 -1.34 0.28
C SER A 82 2.07 -2.36 1.03
N LEU A 83 1.69 -2.05 2.27
CA LEU A 83 0.84 -2.93 3.09
C LEU A 83 -0.55 -3.12 2.49
N ARG A 84 -1.17 -2.06 1.97
CA ARG A 84 -2.51 -2.12 1.35
C ARG A 84 -2.51 -2.97 0.09
N ILE A 85 -1.50 -2.83 -0.77
CA ILE A 85 -1.37 -3.65 -1.98
C ILE A 85 -1.12 -5.12 -1.60
N ALA A 86 -0.20 -5.39 -0.67
CA ALA A 86 0.09 -6.73 -0.20
C ALA A 86 -1.16 -7.43 0.37
N LEU A 87 -1.91 -6.74 1.23
CA LEU A 87 -3.16 -7.24 1.78
C LEU A 87 -4.21 -7.51 0.70
N SER A 88 -4.33 -6.59 -0.26
CA SER A 88 -5.27 -6.73 -1.39
C SER A 88 -4.94 -7.96 -2.25
N LYS A 89 -3.66 -8.17 -2.55
CA LYS A 89 -3.18 -9.35 -3.30
C LYS A 89 -3.46 -10.65 -2.54
N LEU A 90 -3.17 -10.69 -1.24
CA LEU A 90 -3.44 -11.86 -0.39
C LEU A 90 -4.93 -12.21 -0.38
N LEU A 91 -5.81 -11.23 -0.12
CA LEU A 91 -7.26 -11.45 -0.07
C LEU A 91 -7.78 -11.97 -1.40
N THR A 92 -7.28 -11.45 -2.50
CA THR A 92 -7.65 -11.86 -3.85
C THR A 92 -7.24 -13.29 -4.17
N ARG A 93 -5.99 -13.67 -3.84
CA ARG A 93 -5.50 -15.04 -4.00
C ARG A 93 -6.34 -16.02 -3.19
N ARG A 94 -6.64 -15.71 -1.93
CA ARG A 94 -7.44 -16.56 -1.05
C ARG A 94 -8.90 -16.69 -1.50
N ALA A 95 -9.47 -15.63 -2.07
CA ALA A 95 -10.82 -15.65 -2.63
C ALA A 95 -10.91 -16.35 -3.99
N GLY A 96 -9.76 -16.70 -4.61
CA GLY A 96 -9.73 -17.28 -5.95
C GLY A 96 -10.24 -16.33 -7.05
N THR A 97 -10.17 -15.02 -6.79
CA THR A 97 -10.64 -13.97 -7.71
C THR A 97 -9.48 -13.06 -8.10
N LYS A 98 -9.66 -12.19 -9.10
CA LYS A 98 -8.73 -11.10 -9.41
C LYS A 98 -9.33 -9.77 -8.99
N LEU A 99 -8.53 -8.90 -8.40
CA LEU A 99 -8.90 -7.49 -8.25
C LEU A 99 -8.88 -6.85 -9.63
N ARG A 100 -10.06 -6.41 -10.07
CA ARG A 100 -10.19 -5.86 -11.40
C ARG A 100 -9.73 -4.41 -11.49
N THR A 101 -9.99 -3.64 -10.46
CA THR A 101 -9.70 -2.20 -10.48
C THR A 101 -9.06 -1.76 -9.18
N LEU A 102 -7.93 -1.08 -9.31
CA LEU A 102 -7.28 -0.33 -8.23
C LEU A 102 -7.53 1.16 -8.47
N VAL A 103 -8.05 1.85 -7.46
CA VAL A 103 -8.22 3.30 -7.48
C VAL A 103 -7.34 3.91 -6.40
N MET A 104 -6.48 4.83 -6.81
CA MET A 104 -5.62 5.61 -5.93
C MET A 104 -6.03 7.08 -6.05
N ASP A 105 -6.60 7.61 -4.97
CA ASP A 105 -7.11 8.99 -4.92
C ASP A 105 -6.19 9.82 -4.04
N GLU A 106 -5.35 10.63 -4.69
CA GLU A 106 -4.34 11.50 -4.07
C GLU A 106 -3.34 10.77 -3.15
N GLY A 107 -2.69 11.51 -2.23
CA GLY A 107 -1.65 10.97 -1.33
C GLY A 107 -0.22 11.15 -1.84
N PHE A 108 -0.04 11.60 -3.07
CA PHE A 108 1.28 11.77 -3.71
C PHE A 108 1.95 13.10 -3.36
N GLY A 109 1.19 14.07 -2.85
CA GLY A 109 1.67 15.44 -2.58
C GLY A 109 2.72 15.56 -1.48
N THR A 110 2.95 14.48 -0.71
CA THR A 110 4.00 14.42 0.32
C THR A 110 5.32 13.84 -0.19
N GLN A 111 5.37 13.45 -1.47
CA GLN A 111 6.56 12.86 -2.09
C GLN A 111 7.40 13.95 -2.77
N ASP A 112 8.73 13.78 -2.71
CA ASP A 112 9.70 14.50 -3.53
C ASP A 112 9.74 13.92 -4.98
N GLU A 113 10.52 14.53 -5.86
CA GLU A 113 10.62 14.09 -7.26
C GLU A 113 11.07 12.63 -7.38
N GLU A 114 12.08 12.22 -6.62
CA GLU A 114 12.56 10.83 -6.61
C GLU A 114 11.50 9.88 -6.08
N GLY A 115 10.76 10.28 -5.04
CA GLY A 115 9.65 9.51 -4.49
C GLY A 115 8.50 9.33 -5.49
N ILE A 116 8.22 10.34 -6.31
CA ILE A 116 7.22 10.24 -7.40
C ILE A 116 7.69 9.26 -8.47
N ASP A 117 8.94 9.31 -8.90
CA ASP A 117 9.49 8.39 -9.90
C ASP A 117 9.46 6.94 -9.40
N ASN A 118 9.87 6.70 -8.16
CA ASN A 118 9.81 5.39 -7.51
C ASN A 118 8.36 4.90 -7.41
N LEU A 119 7.41 5.78 -7.11
CA LEU A 119 6.00 5.43 -7.05
C LEU A 119 5.45 5.03 -8.42
N VAL A 120 5.77 5.76 -9.48
CA VAL A 120 5.38 5.42 -10.86
C VAL A 120 5.90 4.02 -11.22
N GLN A 121 7.19 3.74 -10.94
CA GLN A 121 7.78 2.42 -11.18
C GLN A 121 7.08 1.31 -10.36
N ALA A 122 6.77 1.59 -9.09
CA ALA A 122 6.05 0.65 -8.23
C ALA A 122 4.64 0.36 -8.78
N ILE A 123 3.89 1.38 -9.21
CA ILE A 123 2.57 1.23 -9.83
C ILE A 123 2.68 0.42 -11.13
N GLN A 124 3.66 0.69 -11.98
CA GLN A 124 3.89 -0.08 -13.19
C GLN A 124 4.21 -1.55 -12.90
N SER A 125 4.96 -1.83 -11.84
CA SER A 125 5.36 -3.19 -11.47
C SER A 125 4.20 -4.06 -10.98
N ILE A 126 3.10 -3.46 -10.54
CA ILE A 126 1.88 -4.17 -10.11
C ILE A 126 0.78 -4.15 -11.18
N SER A 127 1.06 -3.59 -12.36
CA SER A 127 0.04 -3.41 -13.41
C SER A 127 -0.59 -4.74 -13.87
N ASP A 128 0.17 -5.82 -13.88
CA ASP A 128 -0.29 -7.14 -14.30
C ASP A 128 -1.23 -7.81 -13.28
N ASP A 129 -1.24 -7.33 -12.03
CA ASP A 129 -2.12 -7.82 -10.98
C ASP A 129 -3.55 -7.28 -11.10
N PHE A 130 -3.78 -6.23 -11.93
CA PHE A 130 -5.06 -5.53 -12.06
C PHE A 130 -5.46 -5.38 -13.53
N ASP A 131 -6.77 -5.47 -13.82
CA ASP A 131 -7.29 -5.17 -15.16
C ASP A 131 -7.23 -3.66 -15.46
N LYS A 132 -7.31 -2.82 -14.42
CA LYS A 132 -7.26 -1.36 -14.49
C LYS A 132 -6.68 -0.75 -13.23
N ILE A 133 -5.77 0.20 -13.40
CA ILE A 133 -5.31 1.08 -12.32
C ILE A 133 -5.72 2.51 -12.66
N LEU A 134 -6.42 3.17 -11.76
CA LEU A 134 -6.82 4.58 -11.88
C LEU A 134 -6.11 5.40 -10.81
N VAL A 135 -5.29 6.34 -11.26
CA VAL A 135 -4.57 7.30 -10.40
C VAL A 135 -5.23 8.66 -10.53
N ILE A 136 -5.76 9.18 -9.42
CA ILE A 136 -6.38 10.50 -9.35
C ILE A 136 -5.39 11.44 -8.67
N THR A 137 -4.97 12.49 -9.36
CA THR A 137 -3.96 13.42 -8.87
C THR A 137 -4.09 14.78 -9.54
N HIS A 138 -3.65 15.81 -8.83
CA HIS A 138 -3.47 17.15 -9.36
C HIS A 138 -1.99 17.47 -9.68
N LEU A 139 -1.06 16.53 -9.50
CA LEU A 139 0.36 16.72 -9.74
C LEU A 139 0.68 16.71 -11.23
N GLU A 140 1.22 17.82 -11.72
CA GLU A 140 1.65 17.99 -13.12
C GLU A 140 2.74 16.99 -13.52
N SER A 141 3.64 16.63 -12.61
CA SER A 141 4.71 15.66 -12.83
C SER A 141 4.20 14.28 -13.22
N LEU A 142 3.00 13.89 -12.80
CA LEU A 142 2.40 12.59 -13.13
C LEU A 142 1.63 12.57 -14.46
N LYS A 143 1.38 13.71 -15.10
CA LYS A 143 0.57 13.79 -16.33
C LYS A 143 1.02 12.87 -17.46
N ASN A 144 2.33 12.74 -17.64
CA ASN A 144 2.91 11.97 -18.75
C ASN A 144 3.47 10.61 -18.31
N SER A 145 3.29 10.23 -17.06
CA SER A 145 3.84 8.99 -16.50
C SER A 145 3.04 7.73 -16.88
N PHE A 146 1.83 7.93 -17.40
CA PHE A 146 0.93 6.83 -17.77
C PHE A 146 0.47 6.95 -19.23
N PRO A 147 0.13 5.82 -19.89
CA PRO A 147 -0.18 5.80 -21.32
C PRO A 147 -1.50 6.51 -21.69
N VAL A 148 -2.40 6.65 -20.71
CA VAL A 148 -3.69 7.32 -20.91
C VAL A 148 -3.97 8.23 -19.72
N ARG A 149 -4.41 9.46 -19.98
CA ARG A 149 -4.89 10.36 -18.95
C ARG A 149 -6.28 10.91 -19.27
N ILE A 150 -7.02 11.22 -18.23
CA ILE A 150 -8.30 11.90 -18.31
C ILE A 150 -8.11 13.27 -17.67
N GLU A 151 -8.10 14.32 -18.47
CA GLU A 151 -8.05 15.69 -17.96
C GLU A 151 -9.46 16.16 -17.63
N VAL A 152 -9.64 16.67 -16.41
CA VAL A 152 -10.93 17.20 -15.96
C VAL A 152 -10.76 18.70 -15.69
N THR A 153 -11.52 19.52 -16.43
CA THR A 153 -11.48 20.97 -16.29
C THR A 153 -12.85 21.48 -15.86
N LYS A 154 -12.88 22.31 -14.82
CA LYS A 154 -14.10 22.99 -14.37
C LYS A 154 -14.20 24.33 -15.08
N LEU A 155 -15.24 24.50 -15.89
CA LEU A 155 -15.54 25.77 -16.57
C LEU A 155 -16.62 26.54 -15.81
N PRO A 156 -16.48 27.88 -15.67
CA PRO A 156 -17.54 28.71 -15.14
C PRO A 156 -18.82 28.55 -15.95
N GLU A 157 -19.98 28.46 -15.29
CA GLU A 157 -21.32 28.36 -15.87
C GLU A 157 -21.65 27.08 -16.66
N ILE A 158 -20.64 26.33 -17.14
CA ILE A 158 -20.85 25.12 -17.96
C ILE A 158 -20.71 23.85 -17.11
N GLY A 159 -19.93 23.93 -15.99
CA GLY A 159 -19.63 22.77 -15.15
C GLY A 159 -18.31 22.08 -15.53
N SER A 160 -18.16 20.80 -15.17
CA SER A 160 -16.95 20.04 -15.43
C SER A 160 -17.01 19.38 -16.80
N GLN A 161 -15.93 19.49 -17.54
CA GLN A 161 -15.69 18.77 -18.81
C GLN A 161 -14.49 17.87 -18.66
N PHE A 162 -14.41 16.81 -19.46
CA PHE A 162 -13.24 15.93 -19.48
C PHE A 162 -12.79 15.63 -20.90
N GLU A 163 -11.50 15.37 -21.05
CA GLU A 163 -10.86 14.93 -22.28
C GLU A 163 -9.98 13.72 -22.01
N ILE A 164 -9.98 12.75 -22.92
CA ILE A 164 -9.14 11.56 -22.87
C ILE A 164 -7.97 11.74 -23.80
N ILE A 165 -6.75 11.75 -23.24
CA ILE A 165 -5.52 11.95 -23.95
C ILE A 165 -4.71 10.65 -23.89
N LYS A 166 -4.23 10.18 -25.03
CA LYS A 166 -3.32 9.04 -25.17
C LYS A 166 -1.93 9.58 -25.47
N ASN A 167 -0.97 9.20 -24.63
CA ASN A 167 0.44 9.54 -24.79
C ASN A 167 1.13 8.56 -25.75
#